data_95dfad86fe2ef3028652d7494e2dfc67
#
_entry.id   95dfad86fe2ef3028652d7494e2dfc67
#
_cell.length_a   1.000
_cell.length_b   1.000
_cell.length_c   1.000
_cell.angle_alpha   90.00
_cell.angle_beta   90.00
_cell.angle_gamma   90.00
#
_symmetry.space_group_name_H-M   'P 1'
#
loop_
_entity.id
_entity.type
_entity.pdbx_description
1 polymer ?
#
loop_
_entity_poly.entity_id
_entity_poly.type
_entity_poly.pdbx_seq_one_letter_code
_entity_poly.pdbx_strand_id
1 'polypeptide(L)'
;MIVGVLTAQLHLQGVSSLKEKRSIVKSLIGRLRSRFNISVSEVDHQDSKTSAVIGIAVVSNNSRFVNEQLDKIIGFMHRDGRFYLGTIERELF
;
A
#
# COMPACT_ATOMS: atom_id res chain seq x y z
N MET A 1 10.94 -6.99 -19.23
CA MET A 1 10.67 -6.64 -17.82
C MET A 1 9.22 -6.18 -17.68
N ILE A 2 8.56 -6.65 -16.66
CA ILE A 2 7.18 -6.29 -16.34
C ILE A 2 7.17 -5.51 -15.05
N VAL A 3 6.43 -4.41 -15.02
CA VAL A 3 6.25 -3.59 -13.81
C VAL A 3 4.77 -3.62 -13.44
N GLY A 4 4.45 -4.15 -12.28
CA GLY A 4 3.11 -4.06 -11.69
C GLY A 4 3.02 -2.85 -10.79
N VAL A 5 2.01 -2.02 -10.98
CA VAL A 5 1.78 -0.81 -10.18
C VAL A 5 0.44 -0.94 -9.46
N LEU A 6 0.45 -0.60 -8.19
CA LEU A 6 -0.75 -0.61 -7.35
C LEU A 6 -0.83 0.70 -6.59
N THR A 7 -1.98 1.37 -6.63
CA THR A 7 -2.28 2.45 -5.71
C THR A 7 -3.48 2.04 -4.85
N ALA A 8 -3.37 2.24 -3.55
CA ALA A 8 -4.42 1.87 -2.60
C ALA A 8 -4.71 3.04 -1.68
N GLN A 9 -5.96 3.44 -1.61
CA GLN A 9 -6.42 4.44 -0.66
C GLN A 9 -6.73 3.77 0.67
N LEU A 10 -6.18 4.30 1.74
CA LEU A 10 -6.45 3.86 3.11
C LEU A 10 -7.35 4.85 3.80
N HIS A 11 -8.34 4.35 4.52
CA HIS A 11 -9.19 5.15 5.40
C HIS A 11 -8.86 4.79 6.85
N LEU A 12 -8.38 5.78 7.60
CA LEU A 12 -7.97 5.59 8.99
C LEU A 12 -9.05 6.14 9.92
N GLN A 13 -9.46 5.34 10.89
CA GLN A 13 -10.46 5.72 11.89
C GLN A 13 -9.79 5.90 13.24
N GLY A 14 -10.33 6.84 14.04
CA GLY A 14 -9.85 7.05 15.40
C GLY A 14 -8.47 7.71 15.50
N VAL A 15 -7.97 8.26 14.40
CA VAL A 15 -6.68 8.94 14.36
C VAL A 15 -6.87 10.41 14.72
N SER A 16 -6.18 10.87 15.76
CA SER A 16 -6.35 12.22 16.32
C SER A 16 -5.32 13.23 15.84
N SER A 17 -4.22 12.78 15.21
CA SER A 17 -3.14 13.67 14.78
C SER A 17 -2.44 13.14 13.53
N LEU A 18 -1.77 14.05 12.81
CA LEU A 18 -0.89 13.67 11.69
C LEU A 18 0.27 12.80 12.15
N LYS A 19 0.78 13.04 13.35
CA LYS A 19 1.86 12.22 13.92
C LYS A 19 1.44 10.76 14.07
N GLU A 20 0.25 10.54 14.58
CA GLU A 20 -0.31 9.20 14.74
C GLU A 20 -0.54 8.53 13.39
N LYS A 21 -1.12 9.26 12.43
CA LYS A 21 -1.33 8.77 11.06
C LYS A 21 -0.01 8.38 10.40
N ARG A 22 1.01 9.25 10.50
CA ARG A 22 2.33 8.97 9.92
C ARG A 22 2.99 7.75 10.53
N SER A 23 2.79 7.53 11.83
CA SER A 23 3.27 6.33 12.52
C SER A 23 2.65 5.05 11.95
N ILE A 24 1.33 5.06 11.72
CA ILE A 24 0.61 3.92 11.14
C ILE A 24 1.10 3.65 9.72
N VAL A 25 1.20 4.68 8.89
CA VAL A 25 1.64 4.55 7.50
C VAL A 25 3.09 4.05 7.43
N LYS A 26 3.97 4.59 8.26
CA LYS A 26 5.38 4.17 8.32
C LYS A 26 5.50 2.71 8.75
N SER A 27 4.71 2.30 9.72
CA SER A 27 4.66 0.90 10.17
C SER A 27 4.21 -0.03 9.04
N LEU A 28 3.14 0.34 8.32
CA LEU A 28 2.66 -0.44 7.18
C LEU A 28 3.74 -0.56 6.10
N ILE A 29 4.37 0.55 5.72
CA ILE A 29 5.42 0.55 4.71
C ILE A 29 6.59 -0.36 5.13
N GLY A 30 7.02 -0.29 6.37
CA GLY A 30 8.08 -1.15 6.89
C GLY A 30 7.73 -2.63 6.83
N ARG A 31 6.50 -2.97 7.19
CA ARG A 31 6.01 -4.36 7.14
C ARG A 31 5.88 -4.88 5.72
N LEU A 32 5.41 -4.05 4.79
CA LEU A 32 5.35 -4.40 3.38
C LEU A 32 6.74 -4.65 2.80
N ARG A 33 7.70 -3.79 3.11
CA ARG A 33 9.08 -3.96 2.64
C ARG A 33 9.74 -5.21 3.19
N SER A 34 9.47 -5.57 4.43
CA SER A 34 10.07 -6.77 5.03
C SER A 34 9.48 -8.07 4.48
N ARG A 35 8.25 -8.00 3.94
CA ARG A 35 7.51 -9.18 3.49
C ARG A 35 7.57 -9.38 1.98
N PHE A 36 7.69 -8.30 1.23
CA PHE A 36 7.65 -8.32 -0.23
C PHE A 36 8.84 -7.55 -0.81
N ASN A 37 9.33 -8.03 -1.94
CA ASN A 37 10.37 -7.32 -2.68
C ASN A 37 9.72 -6.27 -3.58
N ILE A 38 9.51 -5.08 -3.04
CA ILE A 38 8.74 -4.02 -3.68
C ILE A 38 9.37 -2.65 -3.42
N SER A 39 8.98 -1.69 -4.24
CA SER A 39 9.11 -0.27 -3.93
C SER A 39 7.77 0.23 -3.43
N VAL A 40 7.74 0.92 -2.30
CA VAL A 40 6.50 1.39 -1.67
C VAL A 40 6.70 2.77 -1.05
N SER A 41 5.68 3.62 -1.20
CA SER A 41 5.69 4.97 -0.64
C SER A 41 4.27 5.47 -0.44
N GLU A 42 4.10 6.43 0.45
CA GLU A 42 2.89 7.24 0.51
C GLU A 42 2.98 8.27 -0.61
N VAL A 43 2.04 8.26 -1.54
CA VAL A 43 2.12 9.05 -2.78
C VAL A 43 1.11 10.20 -2.85
N ASP A 44 0.11 10.22 -1.97
CA ASP A 44 -0.87 11.31 -1.90
C ASP A 44 -1.53 11.35 -0.53
N HIS A 45 -2.26 12.43 -0.25
CA HIS A 45 -2.97 12.69 1.01
C HIS A 45 -2.04 12.77 2.22
N GLN A 46 -0.79 13.21 2.04
CA GLN A 46 0.21 13.26 3.11
C GLN A 46 -0.22 14.13 4.29
N ASP A 47 -1.02 15.16 4.04
CA ASP A 47 -1.48 16.10 5.08
C ASP A 47 -2.85 15.74 5.66
N SER A 48 -3.46 14.65 5.22
CA SER A 48 -4.74 14.17 5.74
C SER A 48 -4.52 13.30 6.97
N LYS A 49 -5.33 13.49 8.00
CA LYS A 49 -5.33 12.64 9.20
C LYS A 49 -6.08 11.33 8.98
N THR A 50 -7.02 11.32 8.04
CA THR A 50 -7.99 10.22 7.89
C THR A 50 -7.81 9.42 6.63
N SER A 51 -6.91 9.85 5.75
CA SER A 51 -6.69 9.18 4.46
C SER A 51 -5.21 9.15 4.11
N ALA A 52 -4.81 8.09 3.44
CA ALA A 52 -3.48 7.95 2.84
C ALA A 52 -3.62 7.24 1.51
N VAL A 53 -2.74 7.54 0.57
CA VAL A 53 -2.64 6.79 -0.68
C VAL A 53 -1.26 6.17 -0.76
N ILE A 54 -1.22 4.85 -0.84
CA ILE A 54 0.03 4.08 -0.90
C ILE A 54 0.26 3.64 -2.34
N GLY A 55 1.45 3.93 -2.85
CA GLY A 55 1.90 3.46 -4.16
C GLY A 55 2.90 2.33 -4.02
N ILE A 56 2.73 1.29 -4.82
CA ILE A 56 3.56 0.09 -4.80
C ILE A 56 3.96 -0.27 -6.23
N ALA A 57 5.22 -0.66 -6.42
CA ALA A 57 5.71 -1.18 -7.68
C ALA A 57 6.41 -2.52 -7.46
N VAL A 58 6.09 -3.48 -8.34
CA VAL A 58 6.68 -4.83 -8.36
C VAL A 58 7.29 -5.05 -9.73
N VAL A 59 8.52 -5.51 -9.76
CA VAL A 59 9.23 -5.80 -11.02
C VAL A 59 9.48 -7.29 -11.14
N SER A 60 9.22 -7.86 -12.32
CA SER A 60 9.53 -9.24 -12.63
C SER A 60 9.61 -9.44 -14.14
N ASN A 61 9.99 -10.63 -14.57
CA ASN A 61 9.93 -11.05 -15.97
C ASN A 61 8.68 -11.90 -16.26
N ASN A 62 7.76 -12.00 -15.30
CA ASN A 62 6.61 -12.89 -15.38
C ASN A 62 5.36 -12.16 -14.87
N SER A 63 4.39 -11.92 -15.76
CA SER A 63 3.17 -11.19 -15.41
C SER A 63 2.29 -11.93 -14.40
N ARG A 64 2.25 -13.26 -14.47
CA ARG A 64 1.49 -14.07 -13.52
C ARG A 64 2.03 -13.89 -12.10
N PHE A 65 3.36 -13.93 -11.96
CA PHE A 65 4.01 -13.70 -10.67
C PHE A 65 3.68 -12.30 -10.12
N VAL A 66 3.77 -11.27 -10.98
CA VAL A 66 3.45 -9.89 -10.58
C VAL A 66 2.02 -9.79 -10.08
N ASN A 67 1.05 -10.36 -10.81
CA ASN A 67 -0.35 -10.34 -10.39
C ASN A 67 -0.56 -11.08 -9.07
N GLU A 68 0.08 -12.22 -8.87
CA GLU A 68 0.00 -12.96 -7.61
C GLU A 68 0.58 -12.15 -6.45
N GLN A 69 1.69 -11.43 -6.66
CA GLN A 69 2.27 -10.57 -5.64
C GLN A 69 1.33 -9.43 -5.28
N LEU A 70 0.73 -8.76 -6.27
CA LEU A 70 -0.23 -7.68 -6.02
C LEU A 70 -1.45 -8.19 -5.23
N ASP A 71 -1.95 -9.38 -5.55
CA ASP A 71 -3.05 -9.99 -4.80
C ASP A 71 -2.67 -10.24 -3.34
N LYS A 72 -1.47 -10.75 -3.10
CA LYS A 72 -0.98 -11.01 -1.74
C LYS A 72 -0.79 -9.71 -0.95
N ILE A 73 -0.32 -8.66 -1.60
CA ILE A 73 -0.14 -7.35 -0.98
C ILE A 73 -1.49 -6.77 -0.57
N ILE A 74 -2.49 -6.83 -1.45
CA ILE A 74 -3.85 -6.37 -1.14
C ILE A 74 -4.41 -7.17 0.04
N GLY A 75 -4.29 -8.48 0.03
CA GLY A 75 -4.73 -9.33 1.14
C GLY A 75 -4.04 -9.01 2.45
N PHE A 76 -2.74 -8.72 2.40
CA PHE A 76 -1.97 -8.31 3.58
C PHE A 76 -2.51 -7.01 4.17
N MET A 77 -2.79 -6.01 3.31
CA MET A 77 -3.33 -4.74 3.76
C MET A 77 -4.76 -4.86 4.29
N HIS A 78 -5.58 -5.74 3.69
CA HIS A 78 -6.94 -5.99 4.16
C HIS A 78 -7.00 -6.53 5.59
N ARG A 79 -5.97 -7.25 6.02
CA ARG A 79 -5.94 -7.84 7.36
C ARG A 79 -5.46 -6.88 8.45
N ASP A 80 -5.04 -5.67 8.07
CA ASP A 80 -4.61 -4.67 9.04
C ASP A 80 -5.84 -4.00 9.67
N GLY A 81 -5.95 -4.06 10.98
CA GLY A 81 -7.11 -3.53 11.71
C GLY A 81 -7.08 -2.02 11.96
N ARG A 82 -6.00 -1.33 11.57
CA ARG A 82 -5.84 0.11 11.84
C ARG A 82 -6.46 1.00 10.77
N PHE A 83 -6.82 0.42 9.64
CA PHE A 83 -7.44 1.12 8.51
C PHE A 83 -8.25 0.14 7.68
N TYR A 84 -9.06 0.67 6.77
CA TYR A 84 -9.69 -0.14 5.73
C TYR A 84 -9.38 0.43 4.36
N LEU A 85 -9.42 -0.44 3.34
CA LEU A 85 -9.09 -0.07 1.98
C LEU A 85 -10.28 0.60 1.30
N GLY A 86 -10.00 1.71 0.61
CA GLY A 86 -10.92 2.36 -0.29
C GLY A 86 -10.64 1.96 -1.73
N THR A 87 -10.48 2.96 -2.59
CA THR A 87 -10.20 2.73 -4.01
C THR A 87 -8.85 2.07 -4.20
N ILE A 88 -8.83 1.02 -5.04
CA ILE A 88 -7.61 0.32 -5.43
C ILE A 88 -7.52 0.35 -6.94
N GLU A 89 -6.38 0.79 -7.47
CA GLU A 89 -6.10 0.78 -8.90
C GLU A 89 -4.82 0.00 -9.14
N ARG A 90 -4.80 -0.80 -10.20
CA ARG A 90 -3.62 -1.60 -10.55
C ARG A 90 -3.43 -1.67 -12.05
N GLU A 91 -2.17 -1.69 -12.48
CA GLU A 91 -1.79 -1.76 -13.89
C GLU A 91 -0.52 -2.57 -14.05
N LEU A 92 -0.36 -3.18 -15.22
CA LEU A 92 0.87 -3.81 -15.66
C LEU A 92 1.47 -3.04 -16.84
N PHE A 93 2.76 -2.86 -16.78
CA PHE A 93 3.53 -2.21 -17.85
C PHE A 93 4.60 -3.14 -18.40
#